data_4de4c4b36d5b0b454e840a8a7e571c39
#
_entry.id   4de4c4b36d5b0b454e840a8a7e571c39
#
_cell.length_a   1.000
_cell.length_b   1.000
_cell.length_c   1.000
_cell.angle_alpha   90.00
_cell.angle_beta   90.00
_cell.angle_gamma   90.00
#
_symmetry.space_group_name_H-M   'P 1'
#
loop_
_entity.id
_entity.type
_entity.pdbx_description
1 polymer ?
#
loop_
_entity_poly.entity_id
_entity_poly.type
_entity_poly.pdbx_seq_one_letter_code
_entity_poly.pdbx_strand_id
1 'polypeptide(L)'
;LVGDYLLSRCFEMMVEDGNLEILKLLSSTSAEISQGEVLQLQHKGEIDMLEETYLKIISAKTASLFAAATKVGSILANKESKVKDALEFYGKNLGLTFQIADDALDYNSELKFFGKKIGNDFYEGKVTLPIILLYQKSNSKEKCELKELFKKSQRNEEELKKILLMIKNYNIISDCYVKADYFINLSSNSLSIFE
;
A
#
# COMPACT_ATOMS: atom_id res chain seq x y z
N LEU A 1 -21.32 -8.28 -5.46
CA LEU A 1 -22.44 -8.47 -4.51
C LEU A 1 -22.04 -8.32 -3.05
N VAL A 2 -21.04 -9.06 -2.53
CA VAL A 2 -20.65 -8.96 -1.10
C VAL A 2 -20.05 -7.59 -0.78
N GLY A 3 -19.15 -7.09 -1.62
CA GLY A 3 -18.56 -5.76 -1.44
C GLY A 3 -19.62 -4.64 -1.50
N ASP A 4 -20.56 -4.70 -2.41
CA ASP A 4 -21.64 -3.72 -2.53
C ASP A 4 -22.53 -3.72 -1.28
N TYR A 5 -22.85 -4.92 -0.77
CA TYR A 5 -23.62 -5.08 0.46
C TYR A 5 -22.87 -4.47 1.67
N LEU A 6 -21.57 -4.78 1.82
CA LEU A 6 -20.76 -4.24 2.91
C LEU A 6 -20.65 -2.72 2.83
N LEU A 7 -20.45 -2.16 1.64
CA LEU A 7 -20.41 -0.71 1.44
C LEU A 7 -21.74 -0.06 1.80
N SER A 8 -22.87 -0.66 1.38
CA SER A 8 -24.22 -0.17 1.73
C SER A 8 -24.43 -0.20 3.25
N ARG A 9 -24.01 -1.25 3.93
CA ARG A 9 -24.09 -1.34 5.41
C ARG A 9 -23.19 -0.29 6.10
N CYS A 10 -22.04 0.02 5.55
CA CYS A 10 -21.19 1.11 6.07
C CYS A 10 -21.95 2.46 6.03
N PHE A 11 -22.64 2.77 4.93
CA PHE A 11 -23.44 4.00 4.84
C PHE A 11 -24.59 4.02 5.86
N GLU A 12 -25.32 2.92 6.00
CA GLU A 12 -26.39 2.82 7.01
C GLU A 12 -25.85 3.08 8.42
N MET A 13 -24.73 2.42 8.80
CA MET A 13 -24.10 2.61 10.11
C MET A 13 -23.66 4.06 10.34
N MET A 14 -23.07 4.71 9.32
CA MET A 14 -22.65 6.11 9.42
C MET A 14 -23.84 7.06 9.63
N VAL A 15 -24.99 6.78 8.99
CA VAL A 15 -26.22 7.56 9.15
C VAL A 15 -26.87 7.29 10.50
N GLU A 16 -26.91 6.04 10.96
CA GLU A 16 -27.44 5.64 12.28
C GLU A 16 -26.64 6.29 13.42
N ASP A 17 -25.31 6.39 13.32
CA ASP A 17 -24.45 7.08 14.29
C ASP A 17 -24.74 8.59 14.36
N GLY A 18 -25.10 9.20 13.23
CA GLY A 18 -25.51 10.59 13.12
C GLY A 18 -24.40 11.62 13.31
N ASN A 19 -23.14 11.21 13.47
CA ASN A 19 -22.00 12.11 13.63
C ASN A 19 -21.50 12.61 12.28
N LEU A 20 -21.75 13.91 11.98
CA LEU A 20 -21.36 14.53 10.72
C LEU A 20 -19.82 14.57 10.50
N GLU A 21 -19.01 14.63 11.57
CA GLU A 21 -17.55 14.61 11.46
C GLU A 21 -17.09 13.23 10.95
N ILE A 22 -17.67 12.15 11.48
CA ILE A 22 -17.38 10.77 11.04
C ILE A 22 -17.86 10.56 9.61
N LEU A 23 -19.09 10.97 9.29
CA LEU A 23 -19.65 10.85 7.94
C LEU A 23 -18.78 11.56 6.90
N LYS A 24 -18.34 12.79 7.20
CA LYS A 24 -17.43 13.55 6.34
C LYS A 24 -16.10 12.88 6.19
N LEU A 25 -15.50 12.38 7.28
CA LEU A 25 -14.21 11.68 7.25
C LEU A 25 -14.29 10.44 6.36
N LEU A 26 -15.24 9.54 6.59
CA LEU A 26 -15.34 8.27 5.89
C LEU A 26 -15.74 8.43 4.42
N SER A 27 -16.61 9.38 4.10
CA SER A 27 -16.98 9.69 2.71
C SER A 27 -15.79 10.27 1.93
N SER A 28 -15.02 11.18 2.54
CA SER A 28 -13.78 11.71 1.93
C SER A 28 -12.74 10.61 1.73
N THR A 29 -12.57 9.71 2.72
CA THR A 29 -11.66 8.56 2.63
C THR A 29 -12.08 7.62 1.49
N SER A 30 -13.36 7.35 1.32
CA SER A 30 -13.87 6.53 0.20
C SER A 30 -13.53 7.13 -1.16
N ALA A 31 -13.67 8.45 -1.30
CA ALA A 31 -13.27 9.16 -2.52
C ALA A 31 -11.75 9.10 -2.75
N GLU A 32 -10.94 9.26 -1.70
CA GLU A 32 -9.48 9.17 -1.76
C GLU A 32 -9.02 7.77 -2.19
N ILE A 33 -9.62 6.71 -1.64
CA ILE A 33 -9.33 5.31 -2.05
C ILE A 33 -9.59 5.13 -3.55
N SER A 34 -10.73 5.62 -4.04
CA SER A 34 -11.08 5.53 -5.46
C SER A 34 -10.09 6.30 -6.35
N GLN A 35 -9.63 7.47 -5.91
CA GLN A 35 -8.61 8.25 -6.61
C GLN A 35 -7.26 7.51 -6.62
N GLY A 36 -6.89 6.86 -5.52
CA GLY A 36 -5.68 6.04 -5.42
C GLY A 36 -5.70 4.86 -6.39
N GLU A 37 -6.86 4.21 -6.56
CA GLU A 37 -7.04 3.12 -7.54
C GLU A 37 -6.88 3.63 -8.98
N VAL A 38 -7.50 4.75 -9.31
CA VAL A 38 -7.35 5.38 -10.64
C VAL A 38 -5.89 5.74 -10.91
N LEU A 39 -5.19 6.33 -9.92
CA LEU A 39 -3.78 6.67 -10.05
C LEU A 39 -2.92 5.42 -10.28
N GLN A 40 -3.18 4.32 -9.57
CA GLN A 40 -2.49 3.04 -9.79
C GLN A 40 -2.70 2.51 -11.21
N LEU A 41 -3.93 2.59 -11.73
CA LEU A 41 -4.25 2.14 -13.09
C LEU A 41 -3.53 2.99 -14.15
N GLN A 42 -3.40 4.30 -13.94
CA GLN A 42 -2.68 5.20 -14.84
C GLN A 42 -1.20 4.85 -14.97
N HIS A 43 -0.57 4.38 -13.88
CA HIS A 43 0.86 4.00 -13.83
C HIS A 43 1.11 2.50 -14.04
N LYS A 44 0.11 1.75 -14.47
CA LYS A 44 0.25 0.32 -14.72
C LYS A 44 1.29 0.04 -15.80
N GLY A 45 2.30 -0.79 -15.49
CA GLY A 45 3.38 -1.15 -16.42
C GLY A 45 4.46 -0.08 -16.58
N GLU A 46 4.37 1.05 -15.91
CA GLU A 46 5.32 2.15 -15.95
C GLU A 46 6.52 1.83 -15.04
N ILE A 47 7.46 1.06 -15.55
CA ILE A 47 8.59 0.50 -14.78
C ILE A 47 9.52 1.55 -14.17
N ASP A 48 9.56 2.75 -14.74
CA ASP A 48 10.35 3.89 -14.27
C ASP A 48 9.54 4.85 -13.37
N MET A 49 8.38 4.40 -12.88
CA MET A 49 7.60 5.10 -11.88
C MET A 49 8.45 5.45 -10.66
N LEU A 50 8.33 6.70 -10.19
CA LEU A 50 9.06 7.16 -9.02
C LEU A 50 8.50 6.56 -7.72
N GLU A 51 9.37 6.32 -6.74
CA GLU A 51 8.96 5.88 -5.41
C GLU A 51 7.94 6.83 -4.77
N GLU A 52 8.08 8.14 -4.98
CA GLU A 52 7.13 9.14 -4.48
C GLU A 52 5.71 8.91 -5.02
N THR A 53 5.59 8.55 -6.31
CA THR A 53 4.29 8.22 -6.93
C THR A 53 3.71 6.96 -6.33
N TYR A 54 4.53 5.91 -6.12
CA TYR A 54 4.12 4.71 -5.42
C TYR A 54 3.59 5.02 -4.01
N LEU A 55 4.33 5.83 -3.23
CA LEU A 55 3.89 6.22 -1.89
C LEU A 55 2.58 7.02 -1.90
N LYS A 56 2.34 7.87 -2.90
CA LYS A 56 1.05 8.55 -3.09
C LYS A 56 -0.08 7.55 -3.35
N ILE A 57 0.16 6.56 -4.21
CA ILE A 57 -0.83 5.52 -4.53
C ILE A 57 -1.22 4.74 -3.27
N ILE A 58 -0.25 4.19 -2.54
CA ILE A 58 -0.55 3.38 -1.35
C ILE A 58 -1.07 4.21 -0.18
N SER A 59 -0.68 5.50 -0.09
CA SER A 59 -1.25 6.43 0.88
C SER A 59 -2.75 6.61 0.65
N ALA A 60 -3.15 6.88 -0.57
CA ALA A 60 -4.55 7.09 -0.92
C ALA A 60 -5.36 5.78 -0.88
N LYS A 61 -4.87 4.71 -1.52
CA LYS A 61 -5.60 3.46 -1.70
C LYS A 61 -5.73 2.65 -0.41
N THR A 62 -4.73 2.67 0.46
CA THR A 62 -4.64 1.79 1.64
C THR A 62 -4.53 2.58 2.93
N ALA A 63 -3.54 3.45 3.08
CA ALA A 63 -3.24 4.10 4.34
C ALA A 63 -4.32 5.09 4.79
N SER A 64 -5.07 5.70 3.87
CA SER A 64 -6.17 6.61 4.18
C SER A 64 -7.27 5.93 5.03
N LEU A 65 -7.59 4.66 4.75
CA LEU A 65 -8.60 3.93 5.54
C LEU A 65 -8.07 3.56 6.94
N PHE A 66 -6.80 3.20 7.07
CA PHE A 66 -6.17 3.00 8.38
C PHE A 66 -6.19 4.30 9.21
N ALA A 67 -5.84 5.43 8.58
CA ALA A 67 -5.89 6.75 9.20
C ALA A 67 -7.30 7.11 9.68
N ALA A 68 -8.30 6.92 8.82
CA ALA A 68 -9.70 7.18 9.17
C ALA A 68 -10.18 6.28 10.31
N ALA A 69 -9.88 4.98 10.28
CA ALA A 69 -10.30 4.03 11.30
C ALA A 69 -9.77 4.41 12.70
N THR A 70 -8.50 4.82 12.80
CA THR A 70 -7.91 5.24 14.08
C THR A 70 -8.44 6.60 14.53
N LYS A 71 -8.67 7.53 13.60
CA LYS A 71 -9.23 8.84 13.90
C LYS A 71 -10.67 8.77 14.39
N VAL A 72 -11.51 7.89 13.82
CA VAL A 72 -12.91 7.68 14.25
C VAL A 72 -12.98 7.37 15.73
N GLY A 73 -12.10 6.50 16.25
CA GLY A 73 -12.06 6.18 17.69
C GLY A 73 -11.87 7.42 18.57
N SER A 74 -11.02 8.37 18.16
CA SER A 74 -10.79 9.61 18.89
C SER A 74 -11.97 10.60 18.78
N ILE A 75 -12.68 10.61 17.65
CA ILE A 75 -13.89 11.44 17.47
C ILE A 75 -14.99 10.93 18.41
N LEU A 76 -15.26 9.63 18.41
CA LEU A 76 -16.26 9.00 19.30
C LEU A 76 -15.95 9.22 20.77
N ALA A 77 -14.66 9.23 21.13
CA ALA A 77 -14.22 9.52 22.49
C ALA A 77 -14.16 11.04 22.81
N ASN A 78 -14.66 11.91 21.93
CA ASN A 78 -14.64 13.36 22.09
C ASN A 78 -13.27 13.94 22.47
N LYS A 79 -12.18 13.41 21.87
CA LYS A 79 -10.83 13.87 22.14
C LYS A 79 -10.51 15.18 21.43
N GLU A 80 -9.56 15.94 22.00
CA GLU A 80 -9.04 17.15 21.39
C GLU A 80 -8.34 16.89 20.03
N SER A 81 -8.17 17.95 19.23
CA SER A 81 -7.59 17.84 17.88
C SER A 81 -6.22 17.18 17.88
N LYS A 82 -5.35 17.51 18.84
CA LYS A 82 -4.01 16.92 18.96
C LYS A 82 -4.04 15.39 19.04
N VAL A 83 -4.99 14.83 19.77
CA VAL A 83 -5.17 13.37 19.89
C VAL A 83 -5.72 12.79 18.59
N LYS A 84 -6.70 13.47 17.96
CA LYS A 84 -7.26 13.08 16.66
C LYS A 84 -6.17 13.03 15.59
N ASP A 85 -5.31 14.06 15.53
CA ASP A 85 -4.23 14.17 14.55
C ASP A 85 -3.14 13.12 14.79
N ALA A 86 -2.80 12.83 16.05
CA ALA A 86 -1.82 11.79 16.39
C ALA A 86 -2.31 10.39 15.99
N LEU A 87 -3.58 10.08 16.24
CA LEU A 87 -4.16 8.79 15.87
C LEU A 87 -4.34 8.66 14.34
N GLU A 88 -4.69 9.74 13.65
CA GLU A 88 -4.71 9.78 12.19
C GLU A 88 -3.31 9.51 11.60
N PHE A 89 -2.29 10.18 12.13
CA PHE A 89 -0.90 9.99 11.71
C PHE A 89 -0.40 8.57 12.03
N TYR A 90 -0.75 8.04 13.19
CA TYR A 90 -0.51 6.64 13.56
C TYR A 90 -1.08 5.68 12.52
N GLY A 91 -2.38 5.78 12.26
CA GLY A 91 -3.06 4.91 11.30
C GLY A 91 -2.49 5.02 9.89
N LYS A 92 -2.19 6.24 9.43
CA LYS A 92 -1.60 6.47 8.11
C LYS A 92 -0.26 5.75 7.94
N ASN A 93 0.65 5.89 8.89
CA ASN A 93 1.97 5.26 8.81
C ASN A 93 1.89 3.74 8.98
N LEU A 94 0.98 3.24 9.83
CA LEU A 94 0.70 1.82 9.94
C LEU A 94 0.19 1.24 8.61
N GLY A 95 -0.72 1.95 7.93
CA GLY A 95 -1.24 1.55 6.62
C GLY A 95 -0.17 1.54 5.51
N LEU A 96 0.76 2.51 5.52
CA LEU A 96 1.91 2.52 4.62
C LEU A 96 2.82 1.31 4.88
N THR A 97 3.15 1.04 6.15
CA THR A 97 3.93 -0.13 6.55
C THR A 97 3.27 -1.42 6.10
N PHE A 98 1.95 -1.55 6.32
CA PHE A 98 1.18 -2.73 5.94
C PHE A 98 1.26 -2.98 4.42
N GLN A 99 1.06 -1.95 3.59
CA GLN A 99 1.08 -2.12 2.14
C GLN A 99 2.49 -2.42 1.61
N ILE A 100 3.53 -1.76 2.13
CA ILE A 100 4.93 -2.06 1.76
C ILE A 100 5.28 -3.50 2.10
N ALA A 101 4.85 -3.99 3.27
CA ALA A 101 5.08 -5.37 3.66
C ALA A 101 4.30 -6.35 2.76
N ASP A 102 3.04 -6.09 2.43
CA ASP A 102 2.23 -6.94 1.54
C ASP A 102 2.85 -7.04 0.14
N ASP A 103 3.27 -5.91 -0.44
CA ASP A 103 3.95 -5.86 -1.74
C ASP A 103 5.30 -6.62 -1.71
N ALA A 104 6.06 -6.51 -0.61
CA ALA A 104 7.30 -7.27 -0.44
C ALA A 104 7.05 -8.78 -0.32
N LEU A 105 5.99 -9.17 0.38
CA LEU A 105 5.59 -10.58 0.56
C LEU A 105 5.18 -11.24 -0.76
N ASP A 106 4.61 -10.49 -1.71
CA ASP A 106 4.24 -11.03 -3.03
C ASP A 106 5.45 -11.50 -3.85
N TYR A 107 6.66 -10.98 -3.55
CA TYR A 107 7.92 -11.38 -4.17
C TYR A 107 8.83 -12.21 -3.25
N ASN A 108 8.40 -12.54 -2.03
CA ASN A 108 9.22 -13.34 -1.11
C ASN A 108 9.03 -14.84 -1.36
N SER A 109 10.01 -15.44 -2.03
CA SER A 109 9.98 -16.87 -2.40
C SER A 109 10.06 -17.85 -1.20
N GLU A 110 10.51 -17.39 -0.03
CA GLU A 110 10.58 -18.22 1.17
C GLU A 110 9.20 -18.59 1.72
N LEU A 111 8.17 -17.79 1.38
CA LEU A 111 6.79 -18.02 1.83
C LEU A 111 5.99 -19.01 0.98
N LYS A 112 6.57 -19.60 -0.07
CA LYS A 112 5.93 -20.70 -0.83
C LYS A 112 5.41 -21.84 0.06
N PHE A 113 6.05 -22.06 1.20
CA PHE A 113 5.65 -23.09 2.18
C PHE A 113 4.28 -22.84 2.81
N PHE A 114 3.73 -21.63 2.73
CA PHE A 114 2.42 -21.28 3.32
C PHE A 114 1.25 -21.33 2.31
N GLY A 115 1.45 -21.87 1.11
CA GLY A 115 0.38 -22.06 0.11
C GLY A 115 -0.11 -20.77 -0.57
N LYS A 116 0.52 -19.59 -0.30
CA LYS A 116 0.21 -18.34 -0.99
C LYS A 116 0.85 -18.38 -2.40
N LYS A 117 0.06 -18.06 -3.43
CA LYS A 117 0.60 -17.80 -4.77
C LYS A 117 1.42 -16.52 -4.70
N ILE A 118 2.67 -16.55 -5.15
CA ILE A 118 3.56 -15.39 -5.23
C ILE A 118 3.54 -14.81 -6.64
N GLY A 119 3.84 -13.51 -6.76
CA GLY A 119 3.97 -12.83 -8.04
C GLY A 119 2.64 -12.39 -8.65
N ASN A 120 1.56 -12.27 -7.88
CA ASN A 120 0.29 -11.76 -8.40
C ASN A 120 0.45 -10.37 -8.99
N ASP A 121 1.13 -9.45 -8.32
CA ASP A 121 1.40 -8.09 -8.80
C ASP A 121 2.21 -8.12 -10.09
N PHE A 122 3.17 -9.03 -10.21
CA PHE A 122 3.93 -9.22 -11.44
C PHE A 122 3.04 -9.65 -12.60
N TYR A 123 2.17 -10.64 -12.42
CA TYR A 123 1.26 -11.10 -13.47
C TYR A 123 0.24 -10.02 -13.88
N GLU A 124 -0.23 -9.22 -12.93
CA GLU A 124 -1.13 -8.10 -13.18
C GLU A 124 -0.43 -6.88 -13.80
N GLY A 125 0.89 -6.84 -13.80
CA GLY A 125 1.68 -5.73 -14.30
C GLY A 125 1.67 -4.49 -13.41
N LYS A 126 1.41 -4.68 -12.13
CA LYS A 126 1.57 -3.64 -11.13
C LYS A 126 3.06 -3.40 -10.87
N VAL A 127 3.44 -2.14 -10.85
CA VAL A 127 4.78 -1.72 -10.46
C VAL A 127 4.73 -1.30 -9.00
N THR A 128 5.16 -2.19 -8.11
CA THR A 128 5.17 -1.98 -6.67
C THR A 128 6.61 -1.77 -6.17
N LEU A 129 6.79 -1.46 -4.89
CA LEU A 129 8.09 -1.06 -4.34
C LEU A 129 9.22 -2.05 -4.66
N PRO A 130 9.05 -3.38 -4.57
CA PRO A 130 10.11 -4.31 -4.96
C PRO A 130 10.62 -4.11 -6.39
N ILE A 131 9.70 -3.85 -7.32
CA ILE A 131 10.05 -3.64 -8.73
C ILE A 131 10.71 -2.28 -8.95
N ILE A 132 10.23 -1.23 -8.28
CA ILE A 132 10.83 0.11 -8.34
C ILE A 132 12.29 0.06 -7.87
N LEU A 133 12.53 -0.53 -6.70
CA LEU A 133 13.88 -0.66 -6.14
C LEU A 133 14.79 -1.54 -7.01
N LEU A 134 14.24 -2.65 -7.54
CA LEU A 134 14.97 -3.49 -8.48
C LEU A 134 15.40 -2.69 -9.70
N TYR A 135 14.47 -1.95 -10.32
CA TYR A 135 14.79 -1.13 -11.48
C TYR A 135 15.83 -0.05 -11.19
N GLN A 136 15.76 0.59 -10.02
CA GLN A 136 16.75 1.59 -9.61
C GLN A 136 18.16 1.01 -9.50
N LYS A 137 18.31 -0.16 -8.89
CA LYS A 137 19.60 -0.85 -8.66
C LYS A 137 20.14 -1.58 -9.89
N SER A 138 19.30 -1.88 -10.87
CA SER A 138 19.67 -2.63 -12.08
C SER A 138 20.64 -1.85 -12.97
N ASN A 139 21.53 -2.57 -13.66
CA ASN A 139 22.40 -2.00 -14.70
C ASN A 139 21.59 -1.66 -15.98
N SER A 140 22.22 -0.97 -16.95
CA SER A 140 21.55 -0.50 -18.17
C SER A 140 20.94 -1.63 -19.01
N LYS A 141 21.57 -2.80 -19.08
CA LYS A 141 21.06 -3.97 -19.81
C LYS A 141 19.81 -4.54 -19.10
N GLU A 142 19.89 -4.73 -17.81
CA GLU A 142 18.79 -5.23 -16.98
C GLU A 142 17.59 -4.25 -17.01
N LYS A 143 17.84 -2.93 -16.96
CA LYS A 143 16.80 -1.93 -17.09
C LYS A 143 16.06 -2.03 -18.42
N CYS A 144 16.78 -2.28 -19.51
CA CYS A 144 16.17 -2.49 -20.82
C CYS A 144 15.29 -3.76 -20.83
N GLU A 145 15.80 -4.86 -20.28
CA GLU A 145 15.06 -6.11 -20.18
C GLU A 145 13.80 -5.97 -19.30
N LEU A 146 13.89 -5.27 -18.18
CA LEU A 146 12.75 -5.00 -17.30
C LEU A 146 11.70 -4.14 -18.00
N LYS A 147 12.10 -3.10 -18.76
CA LYS A 147 11.17 -2.28 -19.56
C LYS A 147 10.41 -3.12 -20.57
N GLU A 148 11.09 -3.96 -21.33
CA GLU A 148 10.43 -4.82 -22.32
C GLU A 148 9.50 -5.85 -21.64
N LEU A 149 9.87 -6.36 -20.49
CA LEU A 149 9.05 -7.32 -19.74
C LEU A 149 7.76 -6.69 -19.23
N PHE A 150 7.81 -5.47 -18.67
CA PHE A 150 6.63 -4.80 -18.11
C PHE A 150 5.71 -4.18 -19.19
N LYS A 151 6.18 -4.03 -20.44
CA LYS A 151 5.31 -3.68 -21.58
C LYS A 151 4.40 -4.83 -22.04
N LYS A 152 4.73 -6.08 -21.71
CA LYS A 152 3.93 -7.24 -22.11
C LYS A 152 2.56 -7.22 -21.45
N SER A 153 1.53 -7.58 -22.20
CA SER A 153 0.17 -7.78 -21.67
C SER A 153 0.04 -9.04 -20.82
N GLN A 154 0.84 -10.07 -21.11
CA GLN A 154 0.87 -11.32 -20.36
C GLN A 154 2.31 -11.69 -20.01
N ARG A 155 2.49 -12.27 -18.83
CA ARG A 155 3.77 -12.70 -18.28
C ARG A 155 3.67 -14.15 -17.84
N ASN A 156 4.79 -14.88 -17.90
CA ASN A 156 4.85 -16.30 -17.60
C ASN A 156 5.69 -16.62 -16.36
N GLU A 157 5.67 -17.88 -15.95
CA GLU A 157 6.36 -18.33 -14.73
C GLU A 157 7.89 -18.25 -14.85
N GLU A 158 8.46 -18.44 -16.05
CA GLU A 158 9.91 -18.34 -16.25
C GLU A 158 10.39 -16.90 -16.07
N GLU A 159 9.60 -15.95 -16.54
CA GLU A 159 9.85 -14.52 -16.36
C GLU A 159 9.75 -14.13 -14.88
N LEU A 160 8.77 -14.66 -14.14
CA LEU A 160 8.69 -14.45 -12.69
C LEU A 160 9.92 -15.04 -11.97
N LYS A 161 10.35 -16.25 -12.30
CA LYS A 161 11.56 -16.86 -11.72
C LYS A 161 12.79 -15.98 -11.94
N LYS A 162 12.94 -15.37 -13.13
CA LYS A 162 14.01 -14.43 -13.41
C LYS A 162 13.95 -13.21 -12.50
N ILE A 163 12.77 -12.60 -12.35
CA ILE A 163 12.57 -11.44 -11.45
C ILE A 163 12.89 -11.79 -10.00
N LEU A 164 12.41 -12.93 -9.50
CA LEU A 164 12.67 -13.38 -8.13
C LEU A 164 14.17 -13.59 -7.88
N LEU A 165 14.89 -14.12 -8.86
CA LEU A 165 16.37 -14.27 -8.78
C LEU A 165 17.06 -12.90 -8.70
N MET A 166 16.64 -11.94 -9.52
CA MET A 166 17.18 -10.58 -9.48
C MET A 166 16.88 -9.90 -8.14
N ILE A 167 15.63 -9.99 -7.65
CA ILE A 167 15.22 -9.46 -6.33
C ILE A 167 16.11 -10.02 -5.23
N LYS A 168 16.38 -11.32 -5.25
CA LYS A 168 17.28 -11.96 -4.28
C LYS A 168 18.72 -11.45 -4.40
N ASN A 169 19.28 -11.39 -5.61
CA ASN A 169 20.66 -10.97 -5.86
C ASN A 169 20.92 -9.51 -5.43
N TYR A 170 19.94 -8.63 -5.62
CA TYR A 170 20.00 -7.23 -5.22
C TYR A 170 19.54 -6.95 -3.78
N ASN A 171 19.13 -8.00 -3.04
CA ASN A 171 18.64 -7.92 -1.65
C ASN A 171 17.45 -6.96 -1.49
N ILE A 172 16.56 -6.90 -2.49
CA ILE A 172 15.47 -5.93 -2.58
C ILE A 172 14.46 -6.06 -1.44
N ILE A 173 14.13 -7.29 -1.02
CA ILE A 173 13.16 -7.52 0.07
C ILE A 173 13.63 -6.88 1.37
N SER A 174 14.92 -6.96 1.69
CA SER A 174 15.49 -6.28 2.86
C SER A 174 15.34 -4.77 2.76
N ASP A 175 15.57 -4.17 1.58
CA ASP A 175 15.37 -2.73 1.40
C ASP A 175 13.90 -2.30 1.57
N CYS A 176 12.95 -3.13 1.13
CA CYS A 176 11.53 -2.89 1.36
C CYS A 176 11.21 -2.87 2.87
N TYR A 177 11.76 -3.82 3.63
CA TYR A 177 11.55 -3.86 5.08
C TYR A 177 12.21 -2.67 5.80
N VAL A 178 13.38 -2.20 5.37
CA VAL A 178 13.98 -0.97 5.91
C VAL A 178 13.04 0.23 5.74
N LYS A 179 12.34 0.32 4.60
CA LYS A 179 11.33 1.37 4.39
C LYS A 179 10.07 1.16 5.24
N ALA A 180 9.62 -0.07 5.40
CA ALA A 180 8.51 -0.41 6.28
C ALA A 180 8.84 -0.04 7.74
N ASP A 181 10.07 -0.35 8.21
CA ASP A 181 10.56 0.00 9.54
C ASP A 181 10.59 1.52 9.78
N TYR A 182 10.93 2.30 8.76
CA TYR A 182 10.84 3.76 8.85
C TYR A 182 9.42 4.23 9.17
N PHE A 183 8.41 3.73 8.45
CA PHE A 183 7.02 4.13 8.67
C PHE A 183 6.45 3.58 9.99
N ILE A 184 6.78 2.35 10.39
CA ILE A 184 6.31 1.83 11.68
C ILE A 184 6.90 2.60 12.88
N ASN A 185 8.15 3.06 12.76
CA ASN A 185 8.74 3.93 13.78
C ASN A 185 8.04 5.28 13.86
N LEU A 186 7.68 5.91 12.72
CA LEU A 186 6.86 7.12 12.70
C LEU A 186 5.49 6.88 13.35
N SER A 187 4.86 5.75 13.04
CA SER A 187 3.59 5.33 13.64
C SER A 187 3.72 5.24 15.16
N SER A 188 4.67 4.47 15.68
CA SER A 188 4.88 4.29 17.12
C SER A 188 5.16 5.61 17.83
N ASN A 189 6.02 6.46 17.27
CA ASN A 189 6.39 7.75 17.87
C ASN A 189 5.19 8.71 18.00
N SER A 190 4.19 8.59 17.12
CA SER A 190 3.00 9.44 17.21
C SER A 190 2.12 9.16 18.43
N LEU A 191 2.30 8.00 19.07
CA LEU A 191 1.58 7.60 20.28
C LEU A 191 2.24 8.12 21.58
N SER A 192 3.40 8.76 21.51
CA SER A 192 4.10 9.32 22.69
C SER A 192 3.29 10.39 23.46
N ILE A 193 2.22 10.90 22.87
CA ILE A 193 1.30 11.83 23.57
C ILE A 193 0.43 11.14 24.62
N PHE A 194 0.41 9.80 24.67
CA PHE A 194 -0.36 9.01 25.63
C PHE A 194 0.47 8.54 26.83
N GLU A 195 1.78 8.79 26.83
CA GLU A 195 2.70 8.56 27.93
C GLU A 195 2.72 9.76 28.88
#